data_03ad3e203dd42ed80d9b27d7a3388b2d
#
_entry.id   03ad3e203dd42ed80d9b27d7a3388b2d
#
_cell.length_a   1.000
_cell.length_b   1.000
_cell.length_c   1.000
_cell.angle_alpha   90.00
_cell.angle_beta   90.00
_cell.angle_gamma   90.00
#
_symmetry.space_group_name_H-M   'P 1'
#
loop_
_entity.id
_entity.type
_entity.pdbx_description
1 polymer ?
#
loop_
_entity_poly.entity_id
_entity_poly.type
_entity_poly.pdbx_seq_one_letter_code
_entity_poly.pdbx_strand_id
1 'polypeptide(L)'
;MVSVEKEKPIIIAAVTVSPELGIDFSASNICGVSDMINVRGQVEAMHLLLPDIKTVGILFSTAEVNSIAMSKVMITELERVGYSPLIIGIASESDIEPATMSALRKVDALIAPTDNTIANTIALIADLARKAEKPLIVSDNMLVKQGPLMARGVDYYESGTQAADIALQLLIHHKKPYELPILGAESKSIFINTQTAAALNVVIPEELAADVVAVEMIE
;
A
#
# COMPACT_ATOMS: atom_id res chain seq x y z
N MET A 1 -9.14 4.61 -21.91
CA MET A 1 -8.15 4.16 -22.93
C MET A 1 -8.20 2.64 -23.12
N VAL A 2 -7.95 1.83 -22.10
CA VAL A 2 -7.92 0.35 -22.17
C VAL A 2 -9.21 -0.27 -22.73
N SER A 3 -10.36 0.32 -22.45
CA SER A 3 -11.67 -0.18 -22.94
C SER A 3 -11.93 0.12 -24.43
N VAL A 4 -11.16 1.01 -25.03
CA VAL A 4 -11.39 1.53 -26.39
C VAL A 4 -10.30 1.05 -27.36
N GLU A 5 -9.02 1.09 -26.94
CA GLU A 5 -7.88 0.66 -27.76
C GLU A 5 -7.77 -0.87 -27.75
N LYS A 6 -7.77 -1.51 -28.92
CA LYS A 6 -7.73 -2.97 -29.07
C LYS A 6 -6.56 -3.46 -29.92
N GLU A 7 -5.91 -2.57 -30.67
CA GLU A 7 -4.86 -2.96 -31.64
C GLU A 7 -3.47 -2.63 -31.15
N LYS A 8 -3.29 -1.45 -30.52
CA LYS A 8 -1.98 -1.00 -30.07
C LYS A 8 -1.63 -1.62 -28.72
N PRO A 9 -0.37 -1.98 -28.50
CA PRO A 9 0.13 -2.36 -27.20
C PRO A 9 -0.14 -1.29 -26.13
N ILE A 10 -0.62 -1.72 -24.99
CA ILE A 10 -0.81 -0.87 -23.81
C ILE A 10 0.09 -1.40 -22.71
N ILE A 11 1.03 -0.56 -22.25
CA ILE A 11 1.83 -0.85 -21.05
C ILE A 11 1.19 -0.08 -19.91
N ILE A 12 0.69 -0.80 -18.92
CA ILE A 12 0.26 -0.18 -17.67
C ILE A 12 1.48 -0.03 -16.74
N ALA A 13 1.50 1.06 -15.97
CA ALA A 13 2.51 1.28 -14.93
C ALA A 13 1.83 1.92 -13.73
N ALA A 14 2.04 1.36 -12.54
CA ALA A 14 1.43 1.80 -11.29
C ALA A 14 -0.10 1.93 -11.39
N VAL A 15 -0.74 0.88 -11.91
CA VAL A 15 -2.21 0.77 -12.02
C VAL A 15 -2.68 -0.42 -11.20
N THR A 16 -3.68 -0.21 -10.36
CA THR A 16 -4.29 -1.29 -9.60
C THR A 16 -4.98 -2.28 -10.54
N VAL A 17 -4.54 -3.53 -10.53
CA VAL A 17 -5.15 -4.60 -11.32
C VAL A 17 -6.20 -5.29 -10.47
N SER A 18 -7.45 -4.92 -10.66
CA SER A 18 -8.57 -5.43 -9.87
C SER A 18 -9.84 -5.54 -10.71
N PRO A 19 -10.67 -6.58 -10.49
CA PRO A 19 -11.98 -6.72 -11.13
C PRO A 19 -12.91 -5.52 -10.91
N GLU A 20 -12.79 -4.84 -9.79
CA GLU A 20 -13.58 -3.65 -9.43
C GLU A 20 -13.40 -2.48 -10.40
N LEU A 21 -12.26 -2.41 -11.11
CA LEU A 21 -12.02 -1.39 -12.13
C LEU A 21 -12.83 -1.61 -13.41
N GLY A 22 -13.45 -2.78 -13.59
CA GLY A 22 -14.19 -3.12 -14.80
C GLY A 22 -13.34 -3.16 -16.07
N ILE A 23 -12.01 -3.33 -15.92
CA ILE A 23 -11.04 -3.42 -17.02
C ILE A 23 -10.70 -4.88 -17.23
N ASP A 24 -10.78 -5.33 -18.48
CA ASP A 24 -10.29 -6.65 -18.86
C ASP A 24 -8.77 -6.62 -19.04
N PHE A 25 -8.05 -6.91 -17.97
CA PHE A 25 -6.59 -6.99 -17.99
C PHE A 25 -6.05 -8.26 -18.66
N SER A 26 -6.94 -9.22 -18.99
CA SER A 26 -6.57 -10.40 -19.78
C SER A 26 -6.56 -10.14 -21.29
N ALA A 27 -6.95 -8.93 -21.71
CA ALA A 27 -6.94 -8.55 -23.10
C ALA A 27 -5.53 -8.69 -23.72
N SER A 28 -5.47 -9.22 -24.90
CA SER A 28 -4.21 -9.62 -25.58
C SER A 28 -3.25 -8.46 -25.91
N ASN A 29 -3.70 -7.22 -25.77
CA ASN A 29 -2.90 -6.03 -26.04
C ASN A 29 -2.41 -5.31 -24.78
N ILE A 30 -2.62 -5.86 -23.57
CA ILE A 30 -2.23 -5.24 -22.29
C ILE A 30 -1.10 -6.03 -21.63
N CYS A 31 -0.08 -5.34 -21.15
CA CYS A 31 0.99 -5.85 -20.29
C CYS A 31 1.45 -4.72 -19.35
N GLY A 32 2.35 -4.98 -18.42
CA GLY A 32 2.90 -3.89 -17.60
C GLY A 32 3.13 -4.25 -16.14
N VAL A 33 3.04 -3.24 -15.28
CA VAL A 33 3.30 -3.34 -13.84
C VAL A 33 2.11 -2.80 -13.06
N SER A 34 1.57 -3.63 -12.18
CA SER A 34 0.52 -3.25 -11.24
C SER A 34 1.11 -2.58 -10.00
N ASP A 35 0.33 -1.70 -9.36
CA ASP A 35 0.63 -1.17 -8.03
C ASP A 35 0.06 -2.03 -6.90
N MET A 36 -0.54 -3.16 -7.22
CA MET A 36 -0.97 -4.14 -6.20
C MET A 36 0.25 -4.63 -5.44
N ILE A 37 0.28 -4.29 -4.15
CA ILE A 37 1.35 -4.73 -3.24
C ILE A 37 1.13 -6.16 -2.77
N ASN A 38 2.17 -6.77 -2.24
CA ASN A 38 2.07 -8.00 -1.47
C ASN A 38 1.48 -7.71 -0.08
N VAL A 39 0.14 -7.57 -0.01
CA VAL A 39 -0.58 -7.29 1.25
C VAL A 39 -0.29 -8.33 2.31
N ARG A 40 -0.19 -9.61 1.91
CA ARG A 40 0.18 -10.69 2.82
C ARG A 40 1.53 -10.44 3.48
N GLY A 41 2.55 -10.14 2.69
CA GLY A 41 3.88 -9.84 3.23
C GLY A 41 3.91 -8.58 4.10
N GLN A 42 3.10 -7.56 3.77
CA GLN A 42 2.96 -6.36 4.60
C GLN A 42 2.35 -6.70 5.97
N VAL A 43 1.26 -7.49 5.99
CA VAL A 43 0.59 -7.90 7.22
C VAL A 43 1.47 -8.83 8.06
N GLU A 44 2.22 -9.74 7.44
CA GLU A 44 3.18 -10.60 8.13
C GLU A 44 4.32 -9.79 8.78
N ALA A 45 4.88 -8.81 8.07
CA ALA A 45 5.89 -7.91 8.63
C ALA A 45 5.33 -7.08 9.79
N MET A 46 4.10 -6.55 9.65
CA MET A 46 3.40 -5.85 10.72
C MET A 46 3.20 -6.76 11.95
N HIS A 47 2.82 -8.02 11.74
CA HIS A 47 2.60 -8.99 12.83
C HIS A 47 3.88 -9.29 13.62
N LEU A 48 5.01 -9.41 12.92
CA LEU A 48 6.30 -9.58 13.57
C LEU A 48 6.75 -8.32 14.33
N LEU A 49 6.50 -7.14 13.76
CA LEU A 49 6.89 -5.87 14.35
C LEU A 49 6.03 -5.47 15.55
N LEU A 50 4.74 -5.84 15.54
CA LEU A 50 3.72 -5.44 16.51
C LEU A 50 2.92 -6.66 17.03
N PRO A 51 3.56 -7.57 17.78
CA PRO A 51 2.94 -8.84 18.15
C PRO A 51 1.77 -8.72 19.14
N ASP A 52 1.69 -7.63 19.88
CA ASP A 52 0.69 -7.45 20.96
C ASP A 52 -0.62 -6.80 20.48
N ILE A 53 -0.69 -6.30 19.26
CA ILE A 53 -1.91 -5.68 18.72
C ILE A 53 -2.95 -6.74 18.35
N LYS A 54 -4.22 -6.35 18.42
CA LYS A 54 -5.36 -7.24 18.12
C LYS A 54 -6.33 -6.63 17.12
N THR A 55 -6.61 -5.35 17.25
CA THR A 55 -7.58 -4.65 16.42
C THR A 55 -6.87 -3.67 15.50
N VAL A 56 -7.08 -3.81 14.20
CA VAL A 56 -6.45 -2.97 13.17
C VAL A 56 -7.52 -2.20 12.40
N GLY A 57 -7.45 -0.86 12.44
CA GLY A 57 -8.32 0.00 11.67
C GLY A 57 -7.82 0.16 10.23
N ILE A 58 -8.66 -0.16 9.24
CA ILE A 58 -8.37 0.06 7.83
C ILE A 58 -8.98 1.39 7.42
N LEU A 59 -8.15 2.40 7.19
CA LEU A 59 -8.57 3.75 6.82
C LEU A 59 -8.43 3.92 5.29
N PHE A 60 -9.53 4.16 4.58
CA PHE A 60 -9.54 4.23 3.12
C PHE A 60 -10.64 5.13 2.59
N SER A 61 -10.44 5.69 1.38
CA SER A 61 -11.45 6.48 0.66
C SER A 61 -12.50 5.58 0.02
N THR A 62 -13.78 5.87 0.26
CA THR A 62 -14.90 5.18 -0.39
C THR A 62 -15.15 5.68 -1.82
N ALA A 63 -14.46 6.74 -2.24
CA ALA A 63 -14.54 7.30 -3.58
C ALA A 63 -13.49 6.71 -4.55
N GLU A 64 -12.47 6.01 -4.02
CA GLU A 64 -11.38 5.45 -4.83
C GLU A 64 -11.54 3.93 -4.98
N VAL A 65 -11.71 3.46 -6.21
CA VAL A 65 -11.95 2.04 -6.52
C VAL A 65 -10.74 1.17 -6.15
N ASN A 66 -9.51 1.66 -6.39
CA ASN A 66 -8.26 1.02 -5.97
C ASN A 66 -8.21 0.81 -4.46
N SER A 67 -8.58 1.84 -3.70
CA SER A 67 -8.58 1.82 -2.23
C SER A 67 -9.60 0.80 -1.68
N ILE A 68 -10.79 0.76 -2.27
CA ILE A 68 -11.82 -0.24 -1.95
C ILE A 68 -11.33 -1.66 -2.26
N ALA A 69 -10.72 -1.87 -3.43
CA ALA A 69 -10.20 -3.19 -3.82
C ALA A 69 -9.11 -3.67 -2.86
N MET A 70 -8.14 -2.80 -2.54
CA MET A 70 -7.04 -3.11 -1.65
C MET A 70 -7.52 -3.39 -0.22
N SER A 71 -8.49 -2.59 0.30
CA SER A 71 -9.03 -2.79 1.65
C SER A 71 -9.69 -4.17 1.83
N LYS A 72 -10.35 -4.72 0.81
CA LYS A 72 -10.89 -6.09 0.85
C LYS A 72 -9.81 -7.15 1.02
N VAL A 73 -8.70 -7.00 0.31
CA VAL A 73 -7.56 -7.91 0.44
C VAL A 73 -6.93 -7.78 1.84
N MET A 74 -6.79 -6.54 2.35
CA MET A 74 -6.28 -6.29 3.70
C MET A 74 -7.14 -6.94 4.79
N ILE A 75 -8.47 -6.87 4.70
CA ILE A 75 -9.37 -7.55 5.63
C ILE A 75 -9.02 -9.03 5.70
N THR A 76 -8.96 -9.71 4.55
CA THR A 76 -8.69 -11.15 4.46
C THR A 76 -7.33 -11.50 5.09
N GLU A 77 -6.29 -10.73 4.78
CA GLU A 77 -4.94 -11.03 5.29
C GLU A 77 -4.78 -10.68 6.78
N LEU A 78 -5.44 -9.65 7.28
CA LEU A 78 -5.46 -9.33 8.71
C LEU A 78 -6.17 -10.44 9.52
N GLU A 79 -7.33 -10.89 9.06
CA GLU A 79 -8.06 -11.99 9.69
C GLU A 79 -7.25 -13.30 9.68
N ARG A 80 -6.51 -13.58 8.60
CA ARG A 80 -5.64 -14.76 8.45
C ARG A 80 -4.58 -14.86 9.57
N VAL A 81 -4.03 -13.74 10.02
CA VAL A 81 -3.03 -13.71 11.12
C VAL A 81 -3.66 -13.50 12.49
N GLY A 82 -5.00 -13.45 12.57
CA GLY A 82 -5.75 -13.38 13.84
C GLY A 82 -6.07 -11.97 14.32
N TYR A 83 -5.90 -10.94 13.48
CA TYR A 83 -6.36 -9.59 13.81
C TYR A 83 -7.85 -9.42 13.58
N SER A 84 -8.44 -8.45 14.29
CA SER A 84 -9.83 -8.02 14.11
C SER A 84 -9.83 -6.72 13.31
N PRO A 85 -10.13 -6.72 12.00
CA PRO A 85 -10.17 -5.50 11.21
C PRO A 85 -11.40 -4.65 11.53
N LEU A 86 -11.19 -3.34 11.68
CA LEU A 86 -12.24 -2.31 11.78
C LEU A 86 -12.22 -1.46 10.50
N ILE A 87 -13.32 -1.44 9.77
CA ILE A 87 -13.45 -0.71 8.51
C ILE A 87 -13.77 0.76 8.79
N ILE A 88 -12.95 1.67 8.24
CA ILE A 88 -13.08 3.12 8.41
C ILE A 88 -13.08 3.76 7.01
N GLY A 89 -14.28 3.82 6.41
CA GLY A 89 -14.48 4.45 5.11
C GLY A 89 -14.58 5.97 5.22
N ILE A 90 -13.82 6.68 4.42
CA ILE A 90 -13.79 8.13 4.33
C ILE A 90 -14.50 8.56 3.04
N ALA A 91 -15.49 9.41 3.15
CA ALA A 91 -16.25 9.91 2.00
C ALA A 91 -15.66 11.22 1.44
N SER A 92 -15.02 12.03 2.29
CA SER A 92 -14.41 13.31 1.92
C SER A 92 -13.21 13.63 2.81
N GLU A 93 -12.33 14.53 2.35
CA GLU A 93 -11.17 14.96 3.14
C GLU A 93 -11.55 15.57 4.50
N SER A 94 -12.71 16.27 4.59
CA SER A 94 -13.20 16.83 5.85
C SER A 94 -13.56 15.78 6.90
N ASP A 95 -13.80 14.55 6.50
CA ASP A 95 -14.14 13.45 7.40
C ASP A 95 -12.91 12.77 7.99
N ILE A 96 -11.70 13.00 7.43
CA ILE A 96 -10.48 12.29 7.79
C ILE A 96 -10.14 12.48 9.28
N GLU A 97 -10.05 13.72 9.74
CA GLU A 97 -9.67 14.00 11.13
C GLU A 97 -10.65 13.39 12.13
N PRO A 98 -11.97 13.68 12.07
CA PRO A 98 -12.92 13.12 13.05
C PRO A 98 -13.02 11.59 12.96
N ALA A 99 -12.94 10.99 11.76
CA ALA A 99 -12.96 9.54 11.60
C ALA A 99 -11.71 8.90 12.19
N THR A 100 -10.52 9.46 11.91
CA THR A 100 -9.26 8.99 12.47
C THR A 100 -9.26 9.06 13.98
N MET A 101 -9.67 10.19 14.59
CA MET A 101 -9.77 10.34 16.03
C MET A 101 -10.77 9.35 16.66
N SER A 102 -11.88 9.08 15.98
CA SER A 102 -12.86 8.09 16.43
C SER A 102 -12.32 6.67 16.37
N ALA A 103 -11.58 6.34 15.30
CA ALA A 103 -10.97 5.05 15.09
C ALA A 103 -9.89 4.75 16.14
N LEU A 104 -8.98 5.70 16.38
CA LEU A 104 -7.86 5.55 17.33
C LEU A 104 -8.29 5.19 18.75
N ARG A 105 -9.53 5.51 19.14
CA ARG A 105 -10.10 5.09 20.43
C ARG A 105 -10.54 3.62 20.48
N LYS A 106 -10.58 2.93 19.32
CA LYS A 106 -11.16 1.59 19.18
C LYS A 106 -10.18 0.55 18.65
N VAL A 107 -9.03 1.00 18.15
CA VAL A 107 -8.05 0.12 17.50
C VAL A 107 -6.69 0.19 18.18
N ASP A 108 -5.87 -0.82 17.95
CA ASP A 108 -4.48 -0.87 18.42
C ASP A 108 -3.51 -0.29 17.40
N ALA A 109 -3.87 -0.36 16.11
CA ALA A 109 -3.10 0.19 14.99
C ALA A 109 -4.02 0.67 13.87
N LEU A 110 -3.51 1.55 13.01
CA LEU A 110 -4.13 1.91 11.74
C LEU A 110 -3.31 1.36 10.57
N ILE A 111 -3.99 0.94 9.50
CA ILE A 111 -3.38 0.62 8.22
C ILE A 111 -4.13 1.34 7.10
N ALA A 112 -3.39 1.91 6.15
CA ALA A 112 -3.96 2.56 4.98
C ALA A 112 -3.43 1.94 3.69
N PRO A 113 -4.32 1.56 2.74
CA PRO A 113 -3.93 1.12 1.40
C PRO A 113 -3.31 2.27 0.59
N THR A 114 -2.91 1.98 -0.65
CA THR A 114 -2.62 3.02 -1.64
C THR A 114 -3.90 3.81 -1.95
N ASP A 115 -3.91 5.08 -1.54
CA ASP A 115 -5.10 5.94 -1.53
C ASP A 115 -4.66 7.40 -1.64
N ASN A 116 -5.09 8.10 -2.67
CA ASN A 116 -4.65 9.48 -2.91
C ASN A 116 -5.23 10.46 -1.88
N THR A 117 -6.48 10.24 -1.46
CA THR A 117 -7.15 11.07 -0.45
C THR A 117 -6.43 10.96 0.90
N ILE A 118 -6.07 9.74 1.30
CA ILE A 118 -5.33 9.48 2.54
C ILE A 118 -3.89 9.98 2.42
N ALA A 119 -3.21 9.74 1.28
CA ALA A 119 -1.82 10.16 1.07
C ALA A 119 -1.66 11.69 1.19
N ASN A 120 -2.59 12.48 0.66
CA ASN A 120 -2.58 13.94 0.75
C ASN A 120 -2.66 14.47 2.20
N THR A 121 -3.20 13.67 3.12
CA THR A 121 -3.42 14.05 4.52
C THR A 121 -2.61 13.20 5.50
N ILE A 122 -1.66 12.42 5.01
CA ILE A 122 -0.97 11.41 5.81
C ILE A 122 -0.22 12.00 7.02
N ALA A 123 0.33 13.20 6.89
CA ALA A 123 1.02 13.88 7.98
C ALA A 123 0.06 14.19 9.16
N LEU A 124 -1.18 14.61 8.87
CA LEU A 124 -2.21 14.81 9.87
C LEU A 124 -2.59 13.49 10.56
N ILE A 125 -2.83 12.44 9.76
CA ILE A 125 -3.19 11.12 10.29
C ILE A 125 -2.06 10.56 11.17
N ALA A 126 -0.81 10.70 10.74
CA ALA A 126 0.36 10.25 11.49
C ALA A 126 0.53 11.03 12.81
N ASP A 127 0.30 12.34 12.82
CA ASP A 127 0.35 13.14 14.05
C ASP A 127 -0.75 12.74 15.05
N LEU A 128 -1.97 12.49 14.56
CA LEU A 128 -3.07 12.00 15.39
C LEU A 128 -2.77 10.60 15.96
N ALA A 129 -2.24 9.70 15.14
CA ALA A 129 -1.84 8.35 15.54
C ALA A 129 -0.73 8.39 16.60
N ARG A 130 0.31 9.20 16.37
CA ARG A 130 1.42 9.40 17.30
C ARG A 130 0.97 9.97 18.64
N LYS A 131 0.06 10.98 18.64
CA LYS A 131 -0.54 11.53 19.88
C LYS A 131 -1.38 10.51 20.65
N ALA A 132 -1.97 9.55 19.94
CA ALA A 132 -2.72 8.45 20.53
C ALA A 132 -1.83 7.24 20.90
N GLU A 133 -0.51 7.34 20.70
CA GLU A 133 0.46 6.24 20.88
C GLU A 133 0.08 4.98 20.09
N LYS A 134 -0.46 5.15 18.88
CA LYS A 134 -0.87 4.06 17.98
C LYS A 134 -0.04 4.04 16.71
N PRO A 135 0.47 2.88 16.28
CA PRO A 135 1.19 2.76 15.02
C PRO A 135 0.25 2.97 13.83
N LEU A 136 0.79 3.66 12.81
CA LEU A 136 0.19 3.82 11.50
C LEU A 136 1.06 3.09 10.46
N ILE A 137 0.47 2.19 9.70
CA ILE A 137 1.09 1.43 8.62
C ILE A 137 0.51 1.93 7.29
N VAL A 138 1.34 2.07 6.27
CA VAL A 138 0.94 2.53 4.94
C VAL A 138 1.46 1.62 3.84
N SER A 139 0.79 1.65 2.68
CA SER A 139 1.14 0.83 1.51
C SER A 139 1.99 1.58 0.48
N ASP A 140 2.40 2.80 0.77
CA ASP A 140 3.31 3.61 -0.03
C ASP A 140 4.56 3.94 0.78
N ASN A 141 5.72 3.46 0.30
CA ASN A 141 7.01 3.63 0.97
C ASN A 141 7.41 5.11 1.13
N MET A 142 7.00 5.98 0.17
CA MET A 142 7.34 7.40 0.19
C MET A 142 6.67 8.17 1.33
N LEU A 143 5.56 7.64 1.87
CA LEU A 143 4.81 8.30 2.95
C LEU A 143 5.45 8.12 4.32
N VAL A 144 6.32 7.13 4.52
CA VAL A 144 6.94 6.82 5.82
C VAL A 144 7.69 8.00 6.42
N LYS A 145 8.33 8.81 5.58
CA LYS A 145 9.04 10.04 5.99
C LYS A 145 8.13 11.14 6.55
N GLN A 146 6.80 11.00 6.41
CA GLN A 146 5.80 11.94 6.93
C GLN A 146 5.19 11.48 8.26
N GLY A 147 5.73 10.42 8.89
CA GLY A 147 5.36 10.01 10.24
C GLY A 147 4.77 8.62 10.42
N PRO A 148 4.22 7.92 9.41
CA PRO A 148 3.84 6.50 9.57
C PRO A 148 5.01 5.67 10.11
N LEU A 149 4.68 4.65 10.93
CA LEU A 149 5.69 3.76 11.51
C LEU A 149 6.38 2.91 10.45
N MET A 150 5.59 2.32 9.56
CA MET A 150 6.07 1.30 8.65
C MET A 150 5.34 1.37 7.30
N ALA A 151 6.08 1.08 6.22
CA ALA A 151 5.53 0.65 4.95
C ALA A 151 6.25 -0.60 4.44
N ARG A 152 5.50 -1.47 3.77
CA ARG A 152 5.99 -2.48 2.85
C ARG A 152 5.07 -2.44 1.65
N GLY A 153 5.37 -1.58 0.71
CA GLY A 153 4.44 -1.16 -0.33
C GLY A 153 5.09 -0.97 -1.69
N VAL A 154 4.50 -0.09 -2.47
CA VAL A 154 4.96 0.17 -3.84
C VAL A 154 6.31 0.89 -3.82
N ASP A 155 7.22 0.40 -4.63
CA ASP A 155 8.40 1.12 -5.08
C ASP A 155 8.17 1.63 -6.50
N TYR A 156 7.88 2.91 -6.63
CA TYR A 156 7.56 3.53 -7.93
C TYR A 156 8.77 3.61 -8.87
N TYR A 157 10.00 3.67 -8.33
CA TYR A 157 11.20 3.64 -9.15
C TYR A 157 11.38 2.26 -9.79
N GLU A 158 11.26 1.22 -8.99
CA GLU A 158 11.33 -0.16 -9.46
C GLU A 158 10.20 -0.47 -10.46
N SER A 159 8.98 -0.03 -10.17
CA SER A 159 7.84 -0.17 -11.09
C SER A 159 8.10 0.51 -12.43
N GLY A 160 8.72 1.69 -12.42
CA GLY A 160 9.13 2.42 -13.63
C GLY A 160 10.20 1.66 -14.42
N THR A 161 11.19 1.10 -13.74
CA THR A 161 12.26 0.29 -14.36
C THR A 161 11.69 -0.96 -15.01
N GLN A 162 10.82 -1.69 -14.32
CA GLN A 162 10.15 -2.87 -14.87
C GLN A 162 9.26 -2.53 -16.07
N ALA A 163 8.55 -1.40 -16.04
CA ALA A 163 7.74 -0.93 -17.17
C ALA A 163 8.61 -0.58 -18.39
N ALA A 164 9.81 0.01 -18.16
CA ALA A 164 10.77 0.28 -19.23
C ALA A 164 11.32 -1.01 -19.84
N ASP A 165 11.62 -2.03 -19.03
CA ASP A 165 12.06 -3.34 -19.54
C ASP A 165 10.97 -4.01 -20.38
N ILE A 166 9.71 -3.92 -19.97
CA ILE A 166 8.57 -4.40 -20.78
C ILE A 166 8.50 -3.64 -22.10
N ALA A 167 8.69 -2.31 -22.08
CA ALA A 167 8.71 -1.51 -23.31
C ALA A 167 9.84 -1.96 -24.27
N LEU A 168 11.03 -2.24 -23.74
CA LEU A 168 12.15 -2.78 -24.54
C LEU A 168 11.80 -4.13 -25.17
N GLN A 169 11.12 -5.03 -24.42
CA GLN A 169 10.68 -6.32 -24.95
C GLN A 169 9.72 -6.16 -26.14
N LEU A 170 8.79 -5.19 -26.06
CA LEU A 170 7.87 -4.91 -27.16
C LEU A 170 8.55 -4.23 -28.35
N LEU A 171 9.35 -3.18 -28.11
CA LEU A 171 9.88 -2.31 -29.16
C LEU A 171 11.10 -2.87 -29.84
N ILE A 172 12.01 -3.49 -29.10
CA ILE A 172 13.30 -3.98 -29.60
C ILE A 172 13.26 -5.47 -29.90
N HIS A 173 12.66 -6.26 -29.00
CA HIS A 173 12.60 -7.72 -29.17
C HIS A 173 11.32 -8.19 -29.88
N HIS A 174 10.44 -7.24 -30.28
CA HIS A 174 9.21 -7.49 -31.05
C HIS A 174 8.27 -8.52 -30.42
N LYS A 175 8.34 -8.71 -29.08
CA LYS A 175 7.38 -9.54 -28.37
C LYS A 175 5.98 -8.94 -28.45
N LYS A 176 4.99 -9.78 -28.28
CA LYS A 176 3.59 -9.35 -28.21
C LYS A 176 3.18 -9.14 -26.76
N PRO A 177 2.24 -8.21 -26.45
CA PRO A 177 1.80 -7.95 -25.08
C PRO A 177 1.32 -9.20 -24.35
N TYR A 178 0.59 -10.09 -25.02
CA TYR A 178 0.09 -11.35 -24.44
C TYR A 178 1.20 -12.37 -24.07
N GLU A 179 2.45 -12.15 -24.53
CA GLU A 179 3.61 -12.96 -24.15
C GLU A 179 4.29 -12.43 -22.88
N LEU A 180 3.84 -11.27 -22.40
CA LEU A 180 4.42 -10.58 -21.25
C LEU A 180 3.40 -10.52 -20.12
N PRO A 181 3.79 -10.89 -18.88
CA PRO A 181 2.87 -10.83 -17.75
C PRO A 181 2.57 -9.38 -17.32
N ILE A 182 1.50 -9.21 -16.56
CA ILE A 182 1.38 -8.04 -15.68
C ILE A 182 2.11 -8.39 -14.39
N LEU A 183 3.19 -7.68 -14.11
CA LEU A 183 4.02 -7.86 -12.91
C LEU A 183 3.36 -7.16 -11.72
N GLY A 184 3.57 -7.68 -10.51
CA GLY A 184 3.26 -6.98 -9.27
C GLY A 184 4.40 -6.03 -8.89
N ALA A 185 4.08 -4.95 -8.21
CA ALA A 185 5.07 -4.05 -7.61
C ALA A 185 5.55 -4.61 -6.26
N GLU A 186 6.24 -5.75 -6.29
CA GLU A 186 6.72 -6.42 -5.08
C GLU A 186 8.03 -5.81 -4.58
N SER A 187 7.97 -5.11 -3.46
CA SER A 187 9.16 -4.78 -2.67
C SER A 187 9.29 -5.74 -1.48
N LYS A 188 10.50 -6.27 -1.25
CA LYS A 188 10.83 -6.98 0.00
C LYS A 188 11.19 -6.00 1.10
N SER A 189 11.63 -4.80 0.73
CA SER A 189 12.07 -3.79 1.68
C SER A 189 10.92 -3.31 2.58
N ILE A 190 11.23 -3.23 3.87
CA ILE A 190 10.35 -2.73 4.91
C ILE A 190 10.89 -1.37 5.35
N PHE A 191 10.18 -0.32 5.02
CA PHE A 191 10.57 1.05 5.40
C PHE A 191 10.04 1.34 6.79
N ILE A 192 10.92 1.69 7.72
CA ILE A 192 10.56 1.99 9.11
C ILE A 192 11.03 3.40 9.47
N ASN A 193 10.10 4.22 9.95
CA ASN A 193 10.40 5.52 10.52
C ASN A 193 11.04 5.34 11.91
N THR A 194 12.32 5.66 12.03
CA THR A 194 13.09 5.44 13.25
C THR A 194 12.63 6.30 14.41
N GLN A 195 12.18 7.54 14.16
CA GLN A 195 11.69 8.45 15.19
C GLN A 195 10.31 7.98 15.71
N THR A 196 9.44 7.54 14.81
CA THR A 196 8.13 7.00 15.20
C THR A 196 8.29 5.67 15.93
N ALA A 197 9.20 4.80 15.50
CA ALA A 197 9.51 3.55 16.20
C ALA A 197 10.02 3.81 17.62
N ALA A 198 10.94 4.77 17.79
CA ALA A 198 11.45 5.15 19.10
C ALA A 198 10.34 5.75 19.99
N ALA A 199 9.48 6.63 19.44
CA ALA A 199 8.37 7.23 20.19
C ALA A 199 7.33 6.20 20.67
N LEU A 200 7.12 5.14 19.89
CA LEU A 200 6.19 4.05 20.22
C LEU A 200 6.87 2.88 20.96
N ASN A 201 8.18 2.98 21.28
CA ASN A 201 8.98 1.91 21.88
C ASN A 201 8.94 0.59 21.08
N VAL A 202 8.87 0.69 19.75
CA VAL A 202 8.86 -0.46 18.85
C VAL A 202 10.29 -0.93 18.61
N VAL A 203 10.54 -2.20 18.90
CA VAL A 203 11.83 -2.86 18.64
C VAL A 203 11.73 -3.65 17.34
N ILE A 204 12.70 -3.47 16.46
CA ILE A 204 12.76 -4.20 15.20
C ILE A 204 13.25 -5.61 15.48
N PRO A 205 12.47 -6.67 15.19
CA PRO A 205 12.90 -8.06 15.39
C PRO A 205 14.05 -8.43 14.44
N GLU A 206 14.90 -9.35 14.87
CA GLU A 206 16.05 -9.82 14.07
C GLU A 206 15.61 -10.42 12.74
N GLU A 207 14.47 -11.08 12.72
CA GLU A 207 13.85 -11.69 11.53
C GLU A 207 13.54 -10.69 10.42
N LEU A 208 13.29 -9.41 10.76
CA LEU A 208 13.02 -8.35 9.80
C LEU A 208 14.25 -7.51 9.46
N ALA A 209 15.33 -7.59 10.26
CA ALA A 209 16.45 -6.65 10.19
C ALA A 209 17.13 -6.60 8.81
N ALA A 210 17.19 -7.73 8.09
CA ALA A 210 17.79 -7.79 6.76
C ALA A 210 17.01 -7.05 5.67
N ASP A 211 15.67 -6.91 5.85
CA ASP A 211 14.77 -6.29 4.88
C ASP A 211 14.44 -4.83 5.25
N VAL A 212 14.89 -4.36 6.42
CA VAL A 212 14.54 -3.02 6.93
C VAL A 212 15.39 -1.94 6.28
N VAL A 213 14.70 -0.90 5.81
CA VAL A 213 15.26 0.39 5.39
C VAL A 213 14.85 1.44 6.42
N ALA A 214 15.81 1.99 7.14
CA ALA A 214 15.58 3.05 8.11
C ALA A 214 15.26 4.36 7.38
N VAL A 215 14.21 5.05 7.82
CA VAL A 215 13.74 6.32 7.27
C VAL A 215 13.67 7.34 8.38
N GLU A 216 14.18 8.55 8.14
CA GLU A 216 14.02 9.70 9.03
C GLU A 216 12.85 10.56 8.59
N MET A 217 12.17 11.20 9.56
CA MET A 217 11.11 12.17 9.25
C MET A 217 11.69 13.40 8.54
N ILE A 218 10.90 13.94 7.63
CA ILE A 218 11.17 15.25 7.06
C ILE A 218 10.72 16.30 8.10
N GLU A 219 11.60 17.28 8.40
CA GLU A 219 11.26 18.45 9.20
C GLU A 219 10.29 19.39 8.46
#